data_dca53470ba92fd5917ff88c7565f4e0d
#
_entry.id   dca53470ba92fd5917ff88c7565f4e0d
#
_cell.length_a   1.000
_cell.length_b   1.000
_cell.length_c   1.000
_cell.angle_alpha   90.00
_cell.angle_beta   90.00
_cell.angle_gamma   90.00
#
_symmetry.space_group_name_H-M   'P 1'
#
loop_
_entity.id
_entity.type
_entity.pdbx_description
1 polymer ?
#
loop_
_entity_poly.entity_id
_entity_poly.type
_entity_poly.pdbx_seq_one_letter_code
_entity_poly.pdbx_strand_id
1 'polypeptide(L)'
;DIPFQGKLTTNFRERIYVQEIVDVLYLALRKLENVFGKEIHSRLLGLSQLLKQQYSGCFVNYETIQKAKRHQTINNPMYRSFKKVLECAEIILLNKDLTPDYEKQNLTTSGYLFDIAELYEIYLEKLLSRNFPEWFVSGQVELPIYQKQFYCRSIFPDLIMKHKTSGKIIALDAKFKRIEMQNRDVDRADLHQIHSYSGYYKNELIASGLIYPLSKKINLDKSHSNSLYGNDNNNVRFIVDGIYVDENQTMDDLIESENRFVKRMTQLTSNY
;
A
#
# COMPACT_ATOMS: atom_id res chain seq x y z
N ASP A 1 -19.92 -57.54 -37.64
CA ASP A 1 -19.05 -56.35 -37.53
C ASP A 1 -19.93 -55.18 -37.21
N ILE A 2 -19.90 -54.74 -35.95
CA ILE A 2 -20.56 -53.51 -35.51
C ILE A 2 -19.55 -52.37 -35.74
N PRO A 3 -19.86 -51.39 -36.59
CA PRO A 3 -19.00 -50.26 -36.78
C PRO A 3 -18.95 -49.44 -35.48
N PHE A 4 -17.80 -49.41 -34.87
CA PHE A 4 -17.52 -48.59 -33.67
C PHE A 4 -17.62 -47.11 -34.05
N GLN A 5 -18.73 -46.47 -33.80
CA GLN A 5 -18.86 -45.02 -33.85
C GLN A 5 -18.37 -44.41 -32.53
N GLY A 6 -17.07 -44.52 -32.29
CA GLY A 6 -16.45 -43.90 -31.14
C GLY A 6 -16.39 -42.39 -31.31
N LYS A 7 -17.16 -41.65 -30.54
CA LYS A 7 -16.93 -40.22 -30.35
C LYS A 7 -15.72 -40.09 -29.46
N LEU A 8 -14.56 -39.68 -30.05
CA LEU A 8 -13.38 -39.31 -29.30
C LEU A 8 -13.62 -37.95 -28.67
N THR A 9 -13.73 -37.94 -27.35
CA THR A 9 -13.73 -36.67 -26.60
C THR A 9 -12.27 -36.33 -26.34
N THR A 10 -11.77 -35.29 -27.00
CA THR A 10 -10.42 -34.75 -26.78
C THR A 10 -10.51 -33.54 -25.85
N ASN A 11 -9.85 -33.59 -24.73
CA ASN A 11 -9.65 -32.41 -23.87
C ASN A 11 -8.37 -31.69 -24.33
N PHE A 12 -8.54 -30.48 -24.83
CA PHE A 12 -7.40 -29.61 -25.13
C PHE A 12 -7.44 -28.37 -24.22
N ARG A 13 -6.27 -27.88 -23.86
CA ARG A 13 -6.14 -26.63 -23.11
C ARG A 13 -5.84 -25.51 -24.10
N GLU A 14 -6.73 -24.56 -24.16
CA GLU A 14 -6.58 -23.36 -24.96
C GLU A 14 -6.43 -22.13 -24.06
N ARG A 15 -5.59 -21.18 -24.46
CA ARG A 15 -5.53 -19.87 -23.82
C ARG A 15 -6.64 -19.00 -24.40
N ILE A 16 -7.66 -18.76 -23.58
CA ILE A 16 -8.80 -17.92 -23.97
C ILE A 16 -8.62 -16.56 -23.27
N TYR A 17 -8.70 -15.50 -24.05
CA TYR A 17 -8.81 -14.15 -23.54
C TYR A 17 -10.30 -13.80 -23.37
N VAL A 18 -10.64 -13.28 -22.18
CA VAL A 18 -11.99 -12.75 -21.94
C VAL A 18 -12.02 -11.35 -22.50
N GLN A 19 -12.69 -11.16 -23.63
CA GLN A 19 -12.62 -9.94 -24.43
C GLN A 19 -13.03 -8.69 -23.64
N GLU A 20 -14.11 -8.79 -22.87
CA GLU A 20 -14.59 -7.66 -22.05
C GLU A 20 -13.54 -7.22 -21.01
N ILE A 21 -12.80 -8.17 -20.43
CA ILE A 21 -11.74 -7.87 -19.47
C ILE A 21 -10.58 -7.18 -20.17
N VAL A 22 -10.15 -7.70 -21.32
CA VAL A 22 -9.05 -7.11 -22.11
C VAL A 22 -9.38 -5.68 -22.52
N ASP A 23 -10.60 -5.47 -23.06
CA ASP A 23 -11.02 -4.16 -23.56
C ASP A 23 -11.10 -3.12 -22.43
N VAL A 24 -11.66 -3.50 -21.29
CA VAL A 24 -11.74 -2.64 -20.09
C VAL A 24 -10.34 -2.26 -19.62
N LEU A 25 -9.44 -3.23 -19.48
CA LEU A 25 -8.08 -2.98 -19.00
C LEU A 25 -7.25 -2.16 -19.99
N TYR A 26 -7.37 -2.45 -21.29
CA TYR A 26 -6.65 -1.68 -22.31
C TYR A 26 -7.05 -0.21 -22.33
N LEU A 27 -8.35 0.08 -22.33
CA LEU A 27 -8.82 1.47 -22.38
C LEU A 27 -8.53 2.22 -21.06
N ALA A 28 -8.62 1.56 -19.91
CA ALA A 28 -8.22 2.15 -18.63
C ALA A 28 -6.72 2.50 -18.64
N LEU A 29 -5.87 1.59 -19.11
CA LEU A 29 -4.43 1.83 -19.24
C LEU A 29 -4.12 2.98 -20.20
N ARG A 30 -4.76 3.02 -21.35
CA ARG A 30 -4.62 4.12 -22.33
C ARG A 30 -5.01 5.47 -21.74
N LYS A 31 -6.07 5.51 -20.93
CA LYS A 31 -6.49 6.74 -20.25
C LYS A 31 -5.43 7.18 -19.23
N LEU A 32 -4.84 6.25 -18.47
CA LEU A 32 -3.74 6.56 -17.56
C LEU A 32 -2.48 7.04 -18.29
N GLU A 33 -2.09 6.40 -19.39
CA GLU A 33 -0.96 6.82 -20.22
C GLU A 33 -1.15 8.24 -20.74
N ASN A 34 -2.37 8.62 -21.12
CA ASN A 34 -2.67 9.97 -21.60
C ASN A 34 -2.57 11.02 -20.48
N VAL A 35 -2.91 10.67 -19.23
CA VAL A 35 -2.88 11.60 -18.09
C VAL A 35 -1.47 11.74 -17.51
N PHE A 36 -0.79 10.62 -17.30
CA PHE A 36 0.48 10.55 -16.56
C PHE A 36 1.71 10.42 -17.46
N GLY A 37 1.53 10.26 -18.77
CA GLY A 37 2.59 10.34 -19.76
C GLY A 37 3.59 9.19 -19.75
N LYS A 38 4.85 9.52 -20.10
CA LYS A 38 5.90 8.52 -20.41
C LYS A 38 6.31 7.63 -19.24
N GLU A 39 6.12 8.06 -18.02
CA GLU A 39 6.57 7.31 -16.85
C GLU A 39 5.77 6.01 -16.66
N ILE A 40 4.44 6.10 -16.75
CA ILE A 40 3.57 4.91 -16.70
C ILE A 40 3.80 4.04 -17.94
N HIS A 41 3.94 4.65 -19.10
CA HIS A 41 4.20 3.91 -20.34
C HIS A 41 5.45 3.04 -20.24
N SER A 42 6.56 3.56 -19.73
CA SER A 42 7.81 2.79 -19.59
C SER A 42 7.69 1.60 -18.63
N ARG A 43 6.97 1.77 -17.53
CA ARG A 43 6.77 0.70 -16.52
C ARG A 43 5.84 -0.42 -16.99
N LEU A 44 4.86 -0.09 -17.82
CA LEU A 44 3.78 -1.01 -18.24
C LEU A 44 3.86 -1.38 -19.71
N LEU A 45 4.98 -1.10 -20.41
CA LEU A 45 5.14 -1.28 -21.84
C LEU A 45 4.76 -2.69 -22.30
N GLY A 46 5.25 -3.74 -21.62
CA GLY A 46 4.94 -5.13 -21.98
C GLY A 46 3.46 -5.47 -21.84
N LEU A 47 2.82 -4.99 -20.77
CA LEU A 47 1.38 -5.17 -20.55
C LEU A 47 0.57 -4.37 -21.59
N SER A 48 0.95 -3.14 -21.85
CA SER A 48 0.30 -2.28 -22.86
C SER A 48 0.33 -2.90 -24.25
N GLN A 49 1.46 -3.47 -24.65
CA GLN A 49 1.61 -4.18 -25.92
C GLN A 49 0.73 -5.43 -26.00
N LEU A 50 0.72 -6.25 -24.94
CA LEU A 50 -0.08 -7.46 -24.88
C LEU A 50 -1.58 -7.15 -24.95
N LEU A 51 -2.05 -6.19 -24.18
CA LEU A 51 -3.46 -5.78 -24.19
C LEU A 51 -3.84 -5.18 -25.56
N LYS A 52 -2.95 -4.38 -26.18
CA LYS A 52 -3.15 -3.80 -27.51
C LYS A 52 -3.34 -4.86 -28.58
N GLN A 53 -2.56 -5.95 -28.55
CA GLN A 53 -2.67 -7.04 -29.53
C GLN A 53 -3.99 -7.78 -29.44
N GLN A 54 -4.60 -7.82 -28.25
CA GLN A 54 -5.84 -8.54 -27.98
C GLN A 54 -7.07 -7.62 -27.93
N TYR A 55 -6.89 -6.31 -28.07
CA TYR A 55 -7.98 -5.33 -28.01
C TYR A 55 -8.91 -5.48 -29.21
N SER A 56 -10.22 -5.54 -28.94
CA SER A 56 -11.23 -5.74 -29.99
C SER A 56 -11.45 -4.53 -30.90
N GLY A 57 -11.00 -3.35 -30.48
CA GLY A 57 -11.33 -2.08 -31.15
C GLY A 57 -12.68 -1.50 -30.74
N CYS A 58 -13.43 -2.18 -29.88
CA CYS A 58 -14.76 -1.74 -29.46
C CYS A 58 -14.70 -0.72 -28.33
N PHE A 59 -15.66 0.19 -28.34
CA PHE A 59 -15.82 1.14 -27.23
C PHE A 59 -16.40 0.42 -25.99
N VAL A 60 -15.82 0.71 -24.81
CA VAL A 60 -16.27 0.15 -23.54
C VAL A 60 -17.29 1.09 -22.89
N ASN A 61 -18.49 0.58 -22.66
CA ASN A 61 -19.55 1.26 -21.91
C ASN A 61 -19.71 0.67 -20.51
N TYR A 62 -20.58 1.24 -19.69
CA TYR A 62 -20.87 0.75 -18.34
C TYR A 62 -21.29 -0.74 -18.33
N GLU A 63 -22.10 -1.16 -19.29
CA GLU A 63 -22.56 -2.55 -19.38
C GLU A 63 -21.39 -3.53 -19.63
N THR A 64 -20.44 -3.15 -20.49
CA THR A 64 -19.22 -3.93 -20.76
C THR A 64 -18.37 -4.09 -19.50
N ILE A 65 -18.23 -3.00 -18.72
CA ILE A 65 -17.50 -3.04 -17.44
C ILE A 65 -18.18 -4.01 -16.46
N GLN A 66 -19.51 -3.96 -16.36
CA GLN A 66 -20.24 -4.84 -15.46
C GLN A 66 -20.17 -6.32 -15.92
N LYS A 67 -20.18 -6.59 -17.23
CA LYS A 67 -19.96 -7.93 -17.79
C LYS A 67 -18.56 -8.45 -17.41
N ALA A 68 -17.53 -7.64 -17.58
CA ALA A 68 -16.17 -7.99 -17.20
C ALA A 68 -16.07 -8.35 -15.71
N LYS A 69 -16.64 -7.53 -14.81
CA LYS A 69 -16.61 -7.74 -13.36
C LYS A 69 -17.39 -8.98 -12.91
N ARG A 70 -18.43 -9.37 -13.61
CA ARG A 70 -19.27 -10.53 -13.28
C ARG A 70 -18.86 -11.80 -14.00
N HIS A 71 -17.83 -11.74 -14.84
CA HIS A 71 -17.42 -12.91 -15.62
C HIS A 71 -16.98 -14.06 -14.69
N GLN A 72 -17.39 -15.29 -15.00
CA GLN A 72 -17.14 -16.45 -14.15
C GLN A 72 -15.66 -16.70 -13.85
N THR A 73 -14.76 -16.33 -14.75
CA THR A 73 -13.31 -16.45 -14.56
C THR A 73 -12.81 -15.67 -13.33
N ILE A 74 -13.43 -14.52 -13.01
CA ILE A 74 -13.05 -13.68 -11.85
C ILE A 74 -13.39 -14.37 -10.52
N ASN A 75 -14.35 -15.31 -10.50
CA ASN A 75 -14.71 -16.06 -9.31
C ASN A 75 -13.69 -17.17 -8.98
N ASN A 76 -12.81 -17.51 -9.91
CA ASN A 76 -11.74 -18.47 -9.65
C ASN A 76 -10.70 -17.86 -8.68
N PRO A 77 -10.30 -18.55 -7.60
CA PRO A 77 -9.30 -18.06 -6.64
C PRO A 77 -7.99 -17.58 -7.28
N MET A 78 -7.56 -18.22 -8.37
CA MET A 78 -6.35 -17.85 -9.12
C MET A 78 -6.42 -16.43 -9.74
N TYR A 79 -7.63 -16.00 -10.11
CA TYR A 79 -7.86 -14.71 -10.77
C TYR A 79 -8.55 -13.67 -9.89
N ARG A 80 -8.68 -13.95 -8.59
CA ARG A 80 -9.38 -13.07 -7.64
C ARG A 80 -8.79 -11.65 -7.58
N SER A 81 -7.48 -11.51 -7.77
CA SER A 81 -6.79 -10.22 -7.82
C SER A 81 -7.29 -9.32 -8.95
N PHE A 82 -7.76 -9.90 -10.08
CA PHE A 82 -8.32 -9.13 -11.19
C PHE A 82 -9.59 -8.38 -10.82
N LYS A 83 -10.32 -8.81 -9.79
CA LYS A 83 -11.52 -8.09 -9.33
C LYS A 83 -11.17 -6.66 -8.91
N LYS A 84 -10.14 -6.49 -8.08
CA LYS A 84 -9.65 -5.16 -7.65
C LYS A 84 -9.17 -4.33 -8.84
N VAL A 85 -8.46 -4.96 -9.79
CA VAL A 85 -7.96 -4.27 -10.99
C VAL A 85 -9.12 -3.77 -11.85
N LEU A 86 -10.19 -4.55 -12.01
CA LEU A 86 -11.39 -4.14 -12.76
C LEU A 86 -12.19 -3.05 -12.04
N GLU A 87 -12.23 -3.06 -10.71
CA GLU A 87 -12.80 -1.97 -9.92
C GLU A 87 -12.02 -0.67 -10.15
N CYS A 88 -10.70 -0.70 -10.12
CA CYS A 88 -9.87 0.46 -10.47
C CYS A 88 -10.08 0.91 -11.93
N ALA A 89 -10.17 -0.03 -12.87
CA ALA A 89 -10.41 0.29 -14.27
C ALA A 89 -11.78 0.95 -14.49
N GLU A 90 -12.82 0.51 -13.77
CA GLU A 90 -14.14 1.15 -13.77
C GLU A 90 -14.05 2.60 -13.34
N ILE A 91 -13.35 2.85 -12.24
CA ILE A 91 -13.09 4.20 -11.70
C ILE A 91 -12.44 5.07 -12.77
N ILE A 92 -11.36 4.58 -13.37
CA ILE A 92 -10.60 5.32 -14.38
C ILE A 92 -11.46 5.62 -15.62
N LEU A 93 -12.27 4.67 -16.08
CA LEU A 93 -13.05 4.81 -17.30
C LEU A 93 -14.29 5.70 -17.11
N LEU A 94 -14.97 5.59 -15.98
CA LEU A 94 -16.21 6.32 -15.72
C LEU A 94 -15.97 7.75 -15.25
N ASN A 95 -14.81 8.04 -14.67
CA ASN A 95 -14.43 9.41 -14.30
C ASN A 95 -14.07 10.20 -15.54
N LYS A 96 -15.02 10.96 -16.00
CA LYS A 96 -14.90 11.77 -17.23
C LYS A 96 -13.84 12.87 -17.16
N ASP A 97 -13.40 13.29 -15.98
CA ASP A 97 -12.42 14.35 -15.85
C ASP A 97 -11.54 14.16 -14.61
N LEU A 98 -10.30 13.73 -14.81
CA LEU A 98 -9.22 13.83 -13.81
C LEU A 98 -8.61 15.23 -13.76
N THR A 99 -9.12 16.16 -14.54
CA THR A 99 -8.77 17.58 -14.50
C THR A 99 -9.85 18.33 -13.73
N PRO A 100 -9.50 19.13 -12.72
CA PRO A 100 -10.45 20.02 -12.07
C PRO A 100 -10.81 21.15 -13.02
N ASP A 101 -11.87 20.96 -13.80
CA ASP A 101 -12.44 22.03 -14.61
C ASP A 101 -13.39 22.86 -13.72
N TYR A 102 -12.87 23.95 -13.19
CA TYR A 102 -13.58 24.85 -12.24
C TYR A 102 -14.76 25.61 -12.87
N GLU A 103 -15.04 25.45 -14.16
CA GLU A 103 -16.00 26.31 -14.86
C GLU A 103 -17.35 25.64 -15.22
N LYS A 104 -17.59 24.37 -14.90
CA LYS A 104 -18.89 23.75 -15.17
C LYS A 104 -19.67 23.42 -13.88
N GLN A 105 -20.43 24.41 -13.42
CA GLN A 105 -21.52 24.23 -12.46
C GLN A 105 -22.55 23.24 -13.04
N ASN A 106 -22.71 22.08 -12.35
CA ASN A 106 -23.70 21.00 -12.52
C ASN A 106 -23.13 19.62 -12.86
N LEU A 107 -21.94 19.28 -12.40
CA LEU A 107 -21.47 17.88 -12.41
C LEU A 107 -21.59 17.31 -10.99
N THR A 108 -22.35 16.23 -10.86
CA THR A 108 -22.25 15.35 -9.68
C THR A 108 -20.81 14.83 -9.63
N THR A 109 -20.00 15.47 -8.81
CA THR A 109 -18.63 15.06 -8.57
C THR A 109 -18.67 13.73 -7.83
N SER A 110 -18.36 12.63 -8.50
CA SER A 110 -18.09 11.37 -7.83
C SER A 110 -16.76 11.52 -7.10
N GLY A 111 -16.82 12.00 -5.87
CA GLY A 111 -15.65 12.07 -5.00
C GLY A 111 -15.21 10.66 -4.64
N TYR A 112 -13.95 10.31 -4.96
CA TYR A 112 -13.33 9.14 -4.38
C TYR A 112 -12.74 9.52 -3.05
N LEU A 113 -13.21 8.91 -1.99
CA LEU A 113 -12.52 8.88 -0.71
C LEU A 113 -11.32 7.93 -0.86
N PHE A 114 -10.14 8.48 -1.12
CA PHE A 114 -8.91 7.75 -0.85
C PHE A 114 -8.69 7.78 0.65
N ASP A 115 -8.46 6.61 1.23
CA ASP A 115 -7.91 6.56 2.57
C ASP A 115 -6.44 6.99 2.50
N ILE A 116 -6.20 8.27 2.79
CA ILE A 116 -4.85 8.84 2.75
C ILE A 116 -3.97 8.21 3.84
N ALA A 117 -4.56 7.73 4.93
CA ALA A 117 -3.83 7.02 5.97
C ALA A 117 -3.28 5.69 5.43
N GLU A 118 -4.12 4.88 4.76
CA GLU A 118 -3.67 3.64 4.10
C GLU A 118 -2.60 3.92 3.03
N LEU A 119 -2.74 4.99 2.26
CA LEU A 119 -1.73 5.39 1.28
C LEU A 119 -0.39 5.73 1.95
N TYR A 120 -0.42 6.39 3.09
CA TYR A 120 0.77 6.74 3.85
C TYR A 120 1.46 5.51 4.45
N GLU A 121 0.70 4.54 4.94
CA GLU A 121 1.22 3.23 5.39
C GLU A 121 1.96 2.50 4.26
N ILE A 122 1.33 2.39 3.08
CA ILE A 122 1.92 1.76 1.90
C ILE A 122 3.18 2.49 1.45
N TYR A 123 3.16 3.82 1.46
CA TYR A 123 4.32 4.64 1.12
C TYR A 123 5.51 4.36 2.05
N LEU A 124 5.28 4.36 3.36
CA LEU A 124 6.31 4.06 4.35
C LEU A 124 6.84 2.63 4.21
N GLU A 125 5.97 1.65 3.98
CA GLU A 125 6.38 0.26 3.73
C GLU A 125 7.35 0.17 2.55
N LYS A 126 7.03 0.83 1.44
CA LYS A 126 7.88 0.83 0.24
C LYS A 126 9.20 1.57 0.47
N LEU A 127 9.16 2.72 1.16
CA LEU A 127 10.35 3.48 1.49
C LEU A 127 11.31 2.67 2.37
N LEU A 128 10.80 2.06 3.44
CA LEU A 128 11.60 1.25 4.36
C LEU A 128 12.11 -0.03 3.70
N SER A 129 11.28 -0.75 2.94
CA SER A 129 11.68 -1.96 2.22
C SER A 129 12.82 -1.70 1.24
N ARG A 130 12.80 -0.55 0.55
CA ARG A 130 13.84 -0.16 -0.40
C ARG A 130 15.18 0.17 0.27
N ASN A 131 15.12 0.82 1.44
CA ASN A 131 16.31 1.37 2.08
C ASN A 131 16.93 0.44 3.15
N PHE A 132 16.20 -0.58 3.60
CA PHE A 132 16.66 -1.53 4.63
C PHE A 132 16.61 -2.97 4.12
N PRO A 133 17.48 -3.36 3.16
CA PRO A 133 17.43 -4.69 2.54
C PRO A 133 17.72 -5.83 3.53
N GLU A 134 18.37 -5.57 4.67
CA GLU A 134 18.63 -6.56 5.73
C GLU A 134 17.41 -6.83 6.62
N TRP A 135 16.32 -6.09 6.41
CA TRP A 135 15.09 -6.21 7.15
C TRP A 135 13.96 -6.72 6.25
N PHE A 136 13.13 -7.62 6.79
CA PHE A 136 11.82 -7.87 6.22
C PHE A 136 10.88 -6.78 6.71
N VAL A 137 10.34 -5.99 5.79
CA VAL A 137 9.33 -4.97 6.08
C VAL A 137 7.99 -5.48 5.60
N SER A 138 6.99 -5.47 6.47
CA SER A 138 5.62 -5.89 6.15
C SER A 138 4.62 -4.94 6.78
N GLY A 139 3.59 -4.60 6.01
CA GLY A 139 2.45 -3.81 6.48
C GLY A 139 1.31 -4.67 7.01
N GLN A 140 0.46 -4.09 7.86
CA GLN A 140 -0.82 -4.64 8.33
C GLN A 140 -0.75 -6.09 8.83
N VAL A 141 0.21 -6.38 9.70
CA VAL A 141 0.40 -7.72 10.27
C VAL A 141 -0.62 -7.96 11.37
N GLU A 142 -1.42 -9.02 11.26
CA GLU A 142 -2.32 -9.42 12.33
C GLU A 142 -1.54 -10.16 13.42
N LEU A 143 -1.59 -9.63 14.66
CA LEU A 143 -0.97 -10.21 15.85
C LEU A 143 -2.05 -10.66 16.82
N PRO A 144 -2.37 -11.95 16.91
CA PRO A 144 -3.40 -12.45 17.80
C PRO A 144 -2.92 -12.43 19.25
N ILE A 145 -3.62 -11.68 20.11
CA ILE A 145 -3.31 -11.59 21.54
C ILE A 145 -3.99 -12.72 22.31
N TYR A 146 -5.29 -12.91 22.03
CA TYR A 146 -6.10 -13.93 22.72
C TYR A 146 -6.64 -14.91 21.70
N GLN A 147 -6.17 -16.15 21.78
CA GLN A 147 -6.64 -17.26 20.95
C GLN A 147 -7.30 -18.30 21.86
N LYS A 148 -8.40 -18.91 21.39
CA LYS A 148 -9.13 -19.98 22.08
C LYS A 148 -9.66 -19.60 23.46
N GLN A 149 -9.84 -18.32 23.72
CA GLN A 149 -10.44 -17.78 24.93
C GLN A 149 -11.92 -17.48 24.70
N PHE A 150 -12.61 -17.04 25.77
CA PHE A 150 -13.98 -16.56 25.68
C PHE A 150 -14.17 -15.45 24.63
N TYR A 151 -13.13 -14.68 24.35
CA TYR A 151 -13.07 -13.71 23.26
C TYR A 151 -11.70 -13.77 22.56
N CYS A 152 -11.72 -13.44 21.26
CA CYS A 152 -10.51 -13.29 20.45
C CYS A 152 -10.20 -11.82 20.27
N ARG A 153 -8.92 -11.46 20.37
CA ARG A 153 -8.42 -10.10 20.10
C ARG A 153 -7.10 -10.17 19.36
N SER A 154 -6.99 -9.33 18.34
CA SER A 154 -5.75 -9.10 17.60
C SER A 154 -5.37 -7.62 17.66
N ILE A 155 -4.08 -7.34 17.55
CA ILE A 155 -3.55 -5.99 17.29
C ILE A 155 -2.94 -5.97 15.91
N PHE A 156 -2.96 -4.81 15.28
CA PHE A 156 -2.55 -4.63 13.90
C PHE A 156 -1.55 -3.47 13.83
N PRO A 157 -0.25 -3.73 13.98
CA PRO A 157 0.75 -2.72 13.68
C PRO A 157 0.76 -2.43 12.18
N ASP A 158 0.85 -1.15 11.82
CA ASP A 158 0.84 -0.72 10.43
C ASP A 158 2.11 -1.16 9.71
N LEU A 159 3.25 -1.22 10.42
CA LEU A 159 4.54 -1.59 9.86
C LEU A 159 5.36 -2.40 10.86
N ILE A 160 5.86 -3.55 10.41
CA ILE A 160 6.81 -4.39 11.14
C ILE A 160 8.08 -4.52 10.32
N MET A 161 9.21 -4.20 10.94
CA MET A 161 10.54 -4.49 10.38
C MET A 161 11.16 -5.61 11.21
N LYS A 162 11.47 -6.74 10.58
CA LYS A 162 12.15 -7.88 11.22
C LYS A 162 13.52 -8.09 10.60
N HIS A 163 14.56 -8.00 11.41
CA HIS A 163 15.93 -8.20 10.93
C HIS A 163 16.16 -9.67 10.55
N LYS A 164 16.71 -9.89 9.35
CA LYS A 164 16.82 -11.22 8.73
C LYS A 164 17.68 -12.20 9.51
N THR A 165 18.74 -11.71 10.14
CA THR A 165 19.72 -12.56 10.82
C THR A 165 19.46 -12.65 12.33
N SER A 166 19.27 -11.49 13.01
CA SER A 166 19.11 -11.48 14.48
C SER A 166 17.68 -11.72 14.96
N GLY A 167 16.68 -11.66 14.05
CA GLY A 167 15.28 -11.78 14.40
C GLY A 167 14.70 -10.60 15.18
N LYS A 168 15.49 -9.53 15.41
CA LYS A 168 15.05 -8.34 16.10
C LYS A 168 13.96 -7.60 15.35
N ILE A 169 13.07 -6.95 16.09
CA ILE A 169 11.84 -6.35 15.56
C ILE A 169 11.76 -4.87 15.91
N ILE A 170 11.29 -4.09 14.95
CA ILE A 170 10.84 -2.71 15.10
C ILE A 170 9.36 -2.69 14.71
N ALA A 171 8.49 -2.20 15.58
CA ALA A 171 7.05 -2.06 15.33
C ALA A 171 6.71 -0.57 15.22
N LEU A 172 6.18 -0.15 14.08
CA LEU A 172 5.84 1.23 13.80
C LEU A 172 4.36 1.35 13.45
N ASP A 173 3.81 2.49 13.82
CA ASP A 173 2.44 2.85 13.53
C ASP A 173 2.45 4.18 12.76
N ALA A 174 1.82 4.19 11.59
CA ALA A 174 1.76 5.34 10.71
C ALA A 174 0.56 6.21 11.06
N LYS A 175 0.77 7.48 11.35
CA LYS A 175 -0.31 8.39 11.73
C LYS A 175 -0.41 9.54 10.75
N PHE A 176 -1.38 9.49 9.84
CA PHE A 176 -1.63 10.58 8.90
C PHE A 176 -2.43 11.72 9.56
N LYS A 177 -1.81 12.34 10.55
CA LYS A 177 -2.32 13.55 11.22
C LYS A 177 -1.17 14.51 11.49
N ARG A 178 -1.49 15.81 11.55
CA ARG A 178 -0.47 16.83 11.88
C ARG A 178 0.00 16.63 13.31
N ILE A 179 1.30 16.66 13.52
CA ILE A 179 1.91 16.73 14.84
C ILE A 179 2.74 18.01 14.97
N GLU A 180 2.58 18.69 16.09
CA GLU A 180 3.46 19.79 16.50
C GLU A 180 4.39 19.25 17.59
N MET A 181 5.59 18.81 17.21
CA MET A 181 6.54 18.18 18.13
C MET A 181 6.92 19.04 19.34
N GLN A 182 6.65 20.35 19.30
CA GLN A 182 6.91 21.27 20.40
C GLN A 182 5.88 21.17 21.55
N ASN A 183 4.67 20.64 21.29
CA ASN A 183 3.55 20.66 22.24
C ASN A 183 3.25 19.31 22.90
N ARG A 184 4.12 18.29 22.76
CA ARG A 184 3.94 16.95 23.37
C ARG A 184 2.67 16.21 22.90
N ASP A 185 2.23 16.43 21.67
CA ASP A 185 0.93 15.99 21.16
C ASP A 185 0.90 14.52 20.67
N VAL A 186 1.55 13.62 21.38
CA VAL A 186 1.31 12.19 21.14
C VAL A 186 0.03 11.82 21.87
N ASP A 187 -0.98 11.40 21.10
CA ASP A 187 -2.26 10.95 21.66
C ASP A 187 -2.06 9.77 22.60
N ARG A 188 -2.80 9.79 23.73
CA ARG A 188 -2.76 8.73 24.71
C ARG A 188 -3.12 7.36 24.12
N ALA A 189 -4.08 7.33 23.20
CA ALA A 189 -4.48 6.10 22.52
C ALA A 189 -3.35 5.54 21.66
N ASP A 190 -2.60 6.41 20.93
CA ASP A 190 -1.44 6.01 20.15
C ASP A 190 -0.33 5.43 21.04
N LEU A 191 -0.08 6.02 22.20
CA LEU A 191 0.87 5.48 23.17
C LEU A 191 0.47 4.09 23.67
N HIS A 192 -0.80 3.88 24.00
CA HIS A 192 -1.29 2.57 24.41
C HIS A 192 -1.10 1.51 23.33
N GLN A 193 -1.28 1.87 22.07
CA GLN A 193 -1.07 1.00 20.92
C GLN A 193 0.40 0.55 20.85
N ILE A 194 1.33 1.51 20.92
CA ILE A 194 2.79 1.24 20.93
C ILE A 194 3.19 0.32 22.09
N HIS A 195 2.65 0.54 23.30
CA HIS A 195 2.92 -0.30 24.45
C HIS A 195 2.40 -1.74 24.27
N SER A 196 1.28 -1.91 23.54
CA SER A 196 0.74 -3.25 23.24
C SER A 196 1.70 -4.08 22.40
N TYR A 197 2.42 -3.47 21.46
CA TYR A 197 3.42 -4.15 20.64
C TYR A 197 4.60 -4.67 21.49
N SER A 198 5.02 -3.89 22.48
CA SER A 198 6.06 -4.30 23.42
C SER A 198 5.65 -5.54 24.25
N GLY A 199 4.39 -5.58 24.66
CA GLY A 199 3.84 -6.74 25.37
C GLY A 199 3.83 -8.02 24.50
N TYR A 200 3.57 -7.88 23.21
CA TYR A 200 3.52 -9.01 22.27
C TYR A 200 4.91 -9.56 21.92
N TYR A 201 5.84 -8.70 21.48
CA TYR A 201 7.15 -9.10 20.97
C TYR A 201 8.22 -9.28 22.06
N LYS A 202 7.97 -8.79 23.26
CA LYS A 202 8.88 -8.95 24.43
C LYS A 202 10.33 -8.62 24.08
N ASN A 203 11.23 -9.60 24.25
CA ASN A 203 12.68 -9.43 24.07
C ASN A 203 13.15 -9.29 22.60
N GLU A 204 12.27 -9.58 21.65
CA GLU A 204 12.59 -9.40 20.22
C GLU A 204 12.45 -7.94 19.79
N LEU A 205 11.57 -7.17 20.45
CA LEU A 205 11.34 -5.77 20.16
C LEU A 205 12.51 -4.90 20.60
N ILE A 206 13.08 -4.14 19.69
CA ILE A 206 14.15 -3.18 19.97
C ILE A 206 13.69 -1.73 19.95
N ALA A 207 12.62 -1.48 19.18
CA ALA A 207 12.02 -0.15 19.12
C ALA A 207 10.54 -0.25 18.72
N SER A 208 9.74 0.69 19.20
CA SER A 208 8.36 0.87 18.78
C SER A 208 8.03 2.35 18.74
N GLY A 209 7.17 2.77 17.80
CA GLY A 209 6.89 4.19 17.68
C GLY A 209 5.92 4.59 16.59
N LEU A 210 5.83 5.90 16.41
CA LEU A 210 4.88 6.58 15.57
C LEU A 210 5.60 7.37 14.47
N ILE A 211 5.10 7.26 13.25
CA ILE A 211 5.64 7.99 12.09
C ILE A 211 4.56 8.90 11.53
N TYR A 212 4.87 10.19 11.42
CA TYR A 212 3.96 11.25 11.00
C TYR A 212 4.39 11.93 9.70
N PRO A 213 3.47 12.46 8.89
CA PRO A 213 3.81 13.51 7.95
C PRO A 213 4.07 14.82 8.73
N LEU A 214 5.25 15.38 8.57
CA LEU A 214 5.68 16.59 9.27
C LEU A 214 5.37 17.83 8.42
N SER A 215 4.71 18.83 9.01
CA SER A 215 4.34 20.07 8.32
C SER A 215 5.41 21.18 8.38
N LYS A 216 6.48 20.99 9.20
CA LYS A 216 7.59 21.94 9.34
C LYS A 216 8.91 21.20 9.24
N LYS A 217 9.97 21.86 8.74
CA LYS A 217 11.32 21.31 8.80
C LYS A 217 11.74 21.20 10.27
N ILE A 218 11.50 20.02 10.84
CA ILE A 218 11.94 19.69 12.19
C ILE A 218 13.36 19.15 12.03
N ASN A 219 14.29 19.82 12.68
CA ASN A 219 15.68 19.35 12.73
C ASN A 219 15.79 18.28 13.80
N LEU A 220 15.54 17.03 13.41
CA LEU A 220 15.68 15.89 14.30
C LEU A 220 17.06 15.26 14.10
N ASP A 221 17.82 15.19 15.17
CA ASP A 221 19.10 14.47 15.17
C ASP A 221 18.90 12.97 15.30
N LYS A 222 17.83 12.56 15.97
CA LYS A 222 17.46 11.16 16.26
C LYS A 222 15.97 10.93 16.10
N SER A 223 15.60 9.74 15.65
CA SER A 223 14.21 9.25 15.61
C SER A 223 13.72 8.74 16.96
N HIS A 224 14.58 8.46 17.91
CA HIS A 224 14.25 7.66 19.07
C HIS A 224 14.70 8.28 20.40
N SER A 225 13.93 7.99 21.44
CA SER A 225 14.31 8.19 22.83
C SER A 225 15.04 6.95 23.40
N ASN A 226 15.63 7.08 24.58
CA ASN A 226 16.40 6.01 25.19
C ASN A 226 15.53 4.86 25.73
N SER A 227 14.25 5.10 26.04
CA SER A 227 13.36 4.08 26.61
C SER A 227 11.90 4.32 26.27
N LEU A 228 11.19 3.25 25.92
CA LEU A 228 9.75 3.27 25.71
C LEU A 228 8.96 3.59 26.99
N TYR A 229 9.45 3.18 28.15
CA TYR A 229 8.75 3.34 29.42
C TYR A 229 9.33 4.46 30.31
N GLY A 230 10.23 5.27 29.77
CA GLY A 230 10.82 6.39 30.50
C GLY A 230 11.77 5.99 31.64
N ASN A 231 12.16 4.72 31.74
CA ASN A 231 13.14 4.22 32.68
C ASN A 231 14.30 3.53 31.96
N ASP A 232 15.49 3.59 32.52
CA ASP A 232 16.73 3.11 31.87
C ASP A 232 16.84 1.57 31.81
N ASN A 233 15.91 0.85 32.44
CA ASN A 233 15.96 -0.61 32.53
C ASN A 233 15.31 -1.32 31.33
N ASN A 234 14.72 -0.58 30.40
CA ASN A 234 14.10 -1.17 29.21
C ASN A 234 14.89 -0.76 27.96
N ASN A 235 15.47 -1.76 27.30
CA ASN A 235 16.24 -1.57 26.07
C ASN A 235 15.39 -1.25 24.83
N VAL A 236 14.06 -1.22 24.95
CA VAL A 236 13.14 -0.88 23.85
C VAL A 236 13.10 0.64 23.68
N ARG A 237 13.47 1.13 22.52
CA ARG A 237 13.48 2.55 22.19
C ARG A 237 12.10 3.03 21.74
N PHE A 238 11.76 4.26 22.13
CA PHE A 238 10.55 4.92 21.66
C PHE A 238 10.88 5.81 20.46
N ILE A 239 10.13 5.62 19.35
CA ILE A 239 10.30 6.37 18.12
C ILE A 239 9.14 7.36 17.96
N VAL A 240 9.49 8.63 17.73
CA VAL A 240 8.58 9.63 17.17
C VAL A 240 9.34 10.33 16.07
N ASP A 241 8.95 10.08 14.84
CA ASP A 241 9.64 10.62 13.66
C ASP A 241 8.63 10.86 12.52
N GLY A 242 9.15 11.30 11.39
CA GLY A 242 8.31 11.52 10.21
C GLY A 242 9.08 12.04 9.02
N ILE A 243 8.31 12.26 7.96
CA ILE A 243 8.79 12.79 6.69
C ILE A 243 8.14 14.14 6.48
N TYR A 244 8.94 15.16 6.16
CA TYR A 244 8.42 16.48 5.85
C TYR A 244 7.66 16.44 4.52
N VAL A 245 6.39 16.82 4.57
CA VAL A 245 5.49 16.91 3.42
C VAL A 245 4.76 18.24 3.46
N ASP A 246 4.87 19.03 2.40
CA ASP A 246 4.23 20.33 2.25
C ASP A 246 3.66 20.50 0.83
N GLU A 247 2.54 21.20 0.69
CA GLU A 247 1.87 21.40 -0.63
C GLU A 247 2.75 22.12 -1.66
N ASN A 248 3.70 22.94 -1.20
CA ASN A 248 4.61 23.71 -2.06
C ASN A 248 6.00 23.02 -2.20
N GLN A 249 6.14 21.81 -1.70
CA GLN A 249 7.39 21.07 -1.70
C GLN A 249 7.71 20.57 -3.11
N THR A 250 8.97 20.75 -3.53
CA THR A 250 9.45 20.14 -4.76
C THR A 250 9.73 18.64 -4.55
N MET A 251 9.87 17.90 -5.66
CA MET A 251 10.23 16.48 -5.58
C MET A 251 11.62 16.27 -4.95
N ASP A 252 12.56 17.18 -5.21
CA ASP A 252 13.90 17.13 -4.63
C ASP A 252 13.88 17.37 -3.11
N ASP A 253 13.05 18.29 -2.63
CA ASP A 253 12.83 18.52 -1.20
C ASP A 253 12.22 17.28 -0.51
N LEU A 254 11.30 16.59 -1.17
CA LEU A 254 10.71 15.36 -0.66
C LEU A 254 11.78 14.26 -0.53
N ILE A 255 12.57 14.06 -1.59
CA ILE A 255 13.67 13.07 -1.60
C ILE A 255 14.70 13.41 -0.50
N GLU A 256 15.02 14.68 -0.29
CA GLU A 256 15.91 15.09 0.82
C GLU A 256 15.30 14.75 2.19
N SER A 257 14.00 14.97 2.35
CA SER A 257 13.27 14.63 3.58
C SER A 257 13.26 13.12 3.85
N GLU A 258 13.00 12.31 2.80
CA GLU A 258 13.09 10.85 2.85
C GLU A 258 14.50 10.39 3.28
N ASN A 259 15.53 10.95 2.66
CA ASN A 259 16.94 10.62 2.98
C ASN A 259 17.31 10.95 4.42
N ARG A 260 16.81 12.06 4.95
CA ARG A 260 17.00 12.44 6.36
C ARG A 260 16.31 11.46 7.30
N PHE A 261 15.07 11.08 7.00
CA PHE A 261 14.34 10.07 7.75
C PHE A 261 15.07 8.71 7.73
N VAL A 262 15.46 8.24 6.55
CA VAL A 262 16.22 6.99 6.38
C VAL A 262 17.54 7.04 7.18
N LYS A 263 18.27 8.15 7.16
CA LYS A 263 19.49 8.31 7.94
C LYS A 263 19.25 8.17 9.45
N ARG A 264 18.18 8.76 9.98
CA ARG A 264 17.81 8.62 11.39
C ARG A 264 17.43 7.18 11.73
N MET A 265 16.67 6.51 10.88
CA MET A 265 16.32 5.09 11.06
C MET A 265 17.56 4.18 10.97
N THR A 266 18.54 4.52 10.11
CA THR A 266 19.81 3.79 10.05
C THR A 266 20.59 3.90 11.37
N GLN A 267 20.60 5.05 12.03
CA GLN A 267 21.22 5.19 13.35
C GLN A 267 20.58 4.29 14.41
N LEU A 268 19.27 4.04 14.29
CA LEU A 268 18.54 3.12 15.16
C LEU A 268 18.92 1.65 14.89
N THR A 269 19.11 1.29 13.63
CA THR A 269 19.31 -0.10 13.17
C THR A 269 20.78 -0.52 13.14
N SER A 270 21.74 0.42 13.22
CA SER A 270 23.19 0.18 13.04
C SER A 270 23.84 -0.79 14.04
N ASN A 271 23.16 -1.12 15.13
CA ASN A 271 23.68 -2.04 16.17
C ASN A 271 23.19 -3.49 15.99
N TYR A 272 22.52 -3.81 14.89
CA TYR A 272 21.88 -5.10 14.66
C TYR A 272 22.21 -5.66 13.27
#